data_9106470fdb4a4e0e22eed3d2231de0ad
#
_entry.id   9106470fdb4a4e0e22eed3d2231de0ad
#
_cell.length_a   1.000
_cell.length_b   1.000
_cell.length_c   1.000
_cell.angle_alpha   90.00
_cell.angle_beta   90.00
_cell.angle_gamma   90.00
#
_symmetry.space_group_name_H-M   'P 1'
#
loop_
_entity.id
_entity.type
_entity.pdbx_description
1 polymer ?
#
loop_
_entity_poly.entity_id
_entity_poly.type
_entity_poly.pdbx_seq_one_letter_code
_entity_poly.pdbx_strand_id
1 'polypeptide(L)'
;MEETTQEKKSSKKLLMPVIGIIILGCAAFFAYKKISYALHNEDTENSQLECNIIPIAPRIQGYVDVIYVNENQRVKKGDTILKLDDRDLKIRLQQAIINSKSAGANVNVVRSNVTSADASASAVSTSIITAQAGIETAKANVDAAKVRVWNATENFKRYEKLFNQTSATQAQYDAALAEKEAAEKQVAVLEKQVQAAEAQLKVAQQQSAASRTQASGVGTQVNLAEVGILQQQANVDYAQLLLSYAYIIAPCDGFISKKNVQVGQLVNPGQIVMSIVDDSHLWITANFKETQ
;
A
#
# COMPACT_ATOMS: atom_id res chain seq x y z
N MET A 1 99.50 -95.11 8.91
CA MET A 1 98.35 -94.69 8.09
C MET A 1 97.58 -93.74 8.89
N GLU A 2 97.88 -92.47 8.75
CA GLU A 2 97.22 -91.40 9.46
C GLU A 2 96.39 -90.58 8.52
N GLU A 3 95.11 -90.50 8.80
CA GLU A 3 94.17 -89.70 8.08
C GLU A 3 94.04 -88.30 8.74
N THR A 4 94.47 -87.31 8.02
CA THR A 4 94.34 -85.88 8.46
C THR A 4 93.01 -85.30 8.04
N THR A 5 92.14 -85.04 9.01
CA THR A 5 90.91 -84.40 8.87
C THR A 5 91.12 -82.87 8.82
N GLN A 6 90.77 -82.21 7.68
CA GLN A 6 90.76 -80.76 7.58
C GLN A 6 89.42 -80.19 8.11
N GLU A 7 89.49 -79.33 9.13
CA GLU A 7 88.37 -78.54 9.60
C GLU A 7 88.01 -77.39 8.67
N LYS A 8 86.76 -77.37 8.20
CA LYS A 8 86.20 -76.33 7.34
C LYS A 8 85.78 -75.18 8.23
N LYS A 9 86.53 -74.11 8.30
CA LYS A 9 86.25 -72.89 9.06
C LYS A 9 85.01 -72.20 8.55
N SER A 10 84.01 -72.21 9.41
CA SER A 10 82.62 -71.66 9.16
C SER A 10 82.62 -70.15 8.93
N SER A 11 82.18 -69.69 7.76
CA SER A 11 81.95 -68.30 7.39
C SER A 11 80.72 -67.62 8.04
N LYS A 12 80.14 -68.29 9.07
CA LYS A 12 78.97 -67.80 9.84
C LYS A 12 79.25 -66.66 10.83
N LYS A 13 80.55 -66.42 11.14
CA LYS A 13 80.93 -65.39 12.11
C LYS A 13 80.88 -63.96 11.57
N LEU A 14 80.85 -63.72 10.29
CA LEU A 14 80.78 -62.40 9.63
C LEU A 14 79.36 -62.00 9.27
N LEU A 15 78.44 -62.96 9.13
CA LEU A 15 77.06 -62.65 8.79
C LEU A 15 76.24 -62.05 9.94
N MET A 16 76.51 -62.42 11.17
CA MET A 16 75.84 -61.93 12.35
C MET A 16 75.97 -60.39 12.52
N PRO A 17 77.15 -59.77 12.50
CA PRO A 17 77.26 -58.32 12.65
C PRO A 17 76.66 -57.55 11.47
N VAL A 18 76.66 -58.08 10.24
CA VAL A 18 76.06 -57.44 9.07
C VAL A 18 74.51 -57.40 9.20
N ILE A 19 73.93 -58.51 9.65
CA ILE A 19 72.46 -58.53 9.93
C ILE A 19 72.14 -57.57 11.07
N GLY A 20 72.93 -57.45 12.11
CA GLY A 20 72.77 -56.50 13.22
C GLY A 20 72.79 -55.04 12.73
N ILE A 21 73.72 -54.70 11.83
CA ILE A 21 73.79 -53.33 11.26
C ILE A 21 72.58 -53.02 10.38
N ILE A 22 72.12 -54.02 9.59
CA ILE A 22 70.88 -53.82 8.77
C ILE A 22 69.66 -53.64 9.64
N ILE A 23 69.50 -54.40 10.75
CA ILE A 23 68.37 -54.23 11.69
C ILE A 23 68.47 -52.87 12.41
N LEU A 24 69.67 -52.45 12.83
CA LEU A 24 69.89 -51.13 13.39
C LEU A 24 69.61 -49.99 12.44
N GLY A 25 70.01 -50.13 11.15
CA GLY A 25 69.67 -49.17 10.08
C GLY A 25 68.18 -49.07 9.80
N CYS A 26 67.49 -50.22 9.71
CA CYS A 26 66.01 -50.22 9.58
C CYS A 26 65.32 -49.61 10.81
N ALA A 27 65.78 -49.93 12.03
CA ALA A 27 65.21 -49.35 13.25
C ALA A 27 65.43 -47.83 13.32
N ALA A 28 66.63 -47.35 12.96
CA ALA A 28 66.92 -45.92 12.88
C ALA A 28 66.11 -45.21 11.80
N PHE A 29 65.92 -45.86 10.63
CA PHE A 29 65.04 -45.31 9.57
C PHE A 29 63.57 -45.22 10.01
N PHE A 30 63.03 -46.26 10.66
CA PHE A 30 61.65 -46.22 11.18
C PHE A 30 61.52 -45.22 12.34
N ALA A 31 62.50 -45.12 13.22
CA ALA A 31 62.53 -44.13 14.28
C ALA A 31 62.56 -42.69 13.72
N TYR A 32 63.47 -42.45 12.71
CA TYR A 32 63.53 -41.15 12.04
C TYR A 32 62.21 -40.80 11.37
N LYS A 33 61.59 -41.72 10.63
CA LYS A 33 60.31 -41.51 9.95
C LYS A 33 59.22 -41.23 10.98
N LYS A 34 59.16 -41.92 12.09
CA LYS A 34 58.17 -41.73 13.15
C LYS A 34 58.36 -40.40 13.88
N ILE A 35 59.63 -40.03 14.20
CA ILE A 35 59.95 -38.75 14.82
C ILE A 35 59.68 -37.58 13.84
N SER A 36 60.06 -37.71 12.58
CA SER A 36 59.81 -36.71 11.55
C SER A 36 58.29 -36.51 11.33
N TYR A 37 57.50 -37.58 11.38
CA TYR A 37 56.04 -37.50 11.27
C TYR A 37 55.46 -36.80 12.51
N ALA A 38 55.90 -37.14 13.73
CA ALA A 38 55.43 -36.53 14.98
C ALA A 38 55.82 -35.05 15.11
N LEU A 39 56.93 -34.61 14.49
CA LEU A 39 57.37 -33.21 14.48
C LEU A 39 56.68 -32.34 13.44
N HIS A 40 56.07 -32.94 12.36
CA HIS A 40 55.43 -32.23 11.31
C HIS A 40 53.92 -32.39 11.28
N ASN A 41 53.35 -33.33 12.01
CA ASN A 41 51.91 -33.54 12.12
C ASN A 41 51.48 -33.50 13.58
N GLU A 42 50.53 -32.62 13.87
CA GLU A 42 49.88 -32.53 15.17
C GLU A 42 48.55 -33.27 15.10
N ASP A 43 48.36 -34.30 15.89
CA ASP A 43 47.15 -35.07 15.97
C ASP A 43 46.28 -34.57 17.15
N THR A 44 45.03 -34.28 16.87
CA THR A 44 44.07 -33.97 17.90
C THR A 44 42.98 -35.03 17.99
N GLU A 45 42.67 -35.49 19.17
CA GLU A 45 41.54 -36.41 19.45
C GLU A 45 40.24 -35.62 19.76
N ASN A 46 40.35 -34.29 19.94
CA ASN A 46 39.24 -33.43 20.32
C ASN A 46 38.87 -32.49 19.14
N SER A 47 38.47 -33.08 18.01
CA SER A 47 37.91 -32.37 16.87
C SER A 47 36.42 -32.66 16.77
N GLN A 48 35.61 -31.60 16.62
CA GLN A 48 34.18 -31.69 16.50
C GLN A 48 33.72 -31.02 15.19
N LEU A 49 32.82 -31.69 14.50
CA LEU A 49 32.12 -31.08 13.35
C LEU A 49 30.98 -30.23 13.90
N GLU A 50 31.00 -28.97 13.60
CA GLU A 50 29.98 -27.99 14.01
C GLU A 50 29.24 -27.48 12.82
N CYS A 51 28.01 -27.03 13.07
CA CYS A 51 27.11 -26.46 12.06
C CYS A 51 26.21 -25.42 12.71
N ASN A 52 25.57 -24.59 11.86
CA ASN A 52 24.56 -23.66 12.33
C ASN A 52 23.26 -24.40 12.68
N ILE A 53 22.79 -24.20 13.89
CA ILE A 53 21.49 -24.70 14.34
C ILE A 53 20.52 -23.54 14.39
N ILE A 54 19.49 -23.56 13.53
CA ILE A 54 18.50 -22.50 13.40
C ILE A 54 17.22 -22.93 14.12
N PRO A 55 16.86 -22.28 15.25
CA PRO A 55 15.64 -22.61 15.97
C PRO A 55 14.41 -22.13 15.20
N ILE A 56 13.37 -22.96 15.19
CA ILE A 56 12.06 -22.66 14.60
C ILE A 56 11.08 -22.43 15.73
N ALA A 57 10.47 -21.24 15.74
CA ALA A 57 9.47 -20.86 16.71
C ALA A 57 8.27 -20.21 16.01
N PRO A 58 7.04 -20.46 16.48
CA PRO A 58 5.84 -19.80 15.97
C PRO A 58 5.87 -18.30 16.32
N ARG A 59 5.25 -17.49 15.47
CA ARG A 59 5.07 -16.04 15.70
C ARG A 59 3.74 -15.72 16.38
N ILE A 60 2.80 -16.68 16.35
CA ILE A 60 1.47 -16.56 16.96
C ILE A 60 1.22 -17.76 17.87
N GLN A 61 0.32 -17.58 18.82
CA GLN A 61 -0.19 -18.68 19.64
C GLN A 61 -1.23 -19.50 18.85
N GLY A 62 -1.16 -20.81 18.98
CA GLY A 62 -2.16 -21.70 18.36
C GLY A 62 -1.95 -23.16 18.71
N TYR A 63 -2.93 -23.98 18.42
CA TYR A 63 -2.82 -25.44 18.51
C TYR A 63 -2.17 -25.98 17.24
N VAL A 64 -1.30 -26.96 17.38
CA VAL A 64 -0.68 -27.64 16.25
C VAL A 64 -1.72 -28.54 15.58
N ASP A 65 -2.06 -28.24 14.34
CA ASP A 65 -3.02 -29.02 13.51
C ASP A 65 -2.31 -30.19 12.82
N VAL A 66 -1.25 -29.90 12.07
CA VAL A 66 -0.49 -30.90 11.30
C VAL A 66 1.00 -30.62 11.37
N ILE A 67 1.81 -31.66 11.45
CA ILE A 67 3.27 -31.63 11.29
C ILE A 67 3.61 -32.38 10.00
N TYR A 68 4.22 -31.71 9.03
CA TYR A 68 4.50 -32.24 7.70
C TYR A 68 5.88 -32.94 7.59
N VAL A 69 6.73 -32.80 8.60
CA VAL A 69 8.10 -33.28 8.56
C VAL A 69 8.40 -34.28 9.67
N ASN A 70 9.36 -35.16 9.43
CA ASN A 70 9.90 -36.08 10.41
C ASN A 70 11.28 -35.66 10.92
N GLU A 71 11.73 -36.19 12.04
CA GLU A 71 13.09 -36.03 12.54
C GLU A 71 14.10 -36.57 11.51
N ASN A 72 15.23 -35.90 11.37
CA ASN A 72 16.29 -36.18 10.38
C ASN A 72 15.84 -36.11 8.92
N GLN A 73 14.67 -35.55 8.63
CA GLN A 73 14.23 -35.30 7.25
C GLN A 73 14.90 -34.04 6.69
N ARG A 74 15.36 -34.15 5.45
CA ARG A 74 15.88 -33.00 4.71
C ARG A 74 14.73 -32.12 4.22
N VAL A 75 14.86 -30.80 4.43
CA VAL A 75 13.91 -29.76 4.02
C VAL A 75 14.62 -28.69 3.22
N LYS A 76 13.85 -28.00 2.36
CA LYS A 76 14.31 -26.84 1.59
C LYS A 76 13.71 -25.56 2.17
N LYS A 77 14.39 -24.46 1.97
CA LYS A 77 13.90 -23.14 2.31
C LYS A 77 12.51 -22.91 1.68
N GLY A 78 11.52 -22.56 2.50
CA GLY A 78 10.15 -22.34 2.08
C GLY A 78 9.23 -23.55 2.25
N ASP A 79 9.76 -24.76 2.54
CA ASP A 79 8.92 -25.92 2.82
C ASP A 79 8.10 -25.70 4.11
N THR A 80 6.82 -26.08 4.07
CA THR A 80 5.96 -25.99 5.25
C THR A 80 6.32 -27.11 6.23
N ILE A 81 6.72 -26.76 7.42
CA ILE A 81 7.17 -27.67 8.47
C ILE A 81 5.99 -28.14 9.32
N LEU A 82 5.20 -27.20 9.81
CA LEU A 82 3.98 -27.48 10.56
C LEU A 82 2.93 -26.41 10.30
N LYS A 83 1.68 -26.76 10.55
CA LYS A 83 0.52 -25.89 10.45
C LYS A 83 -0.16 -25.79 11.81
N LEU A 84 -0.46 -24.59 12.22
CA LEU A 84 -1.34 -24.33 13.37
C LEU A 84 -2.82 -24.34 12.92
N ASP A 85 -3.74 -24.51 13.84
CA ASP A 85 -5.17 -24.38 13.58
C ASP A 85 -5.46 -22.95 13.06
N ASP A 86 -5.87 -22.86 11.83
CA ASP A 86 -6.07 -21.61 11.08
C ASP A 86 -7.54 -21.18 10.93
N ARG A 87 -8.48 -21.95 11.53
CA ARG A 87 -9.91 -21.72 11.37
C ARG A 87 -10.35 -20.33 11.82
N ASP A 88 -9.92 -19.91 13.02
CA ASP A 88 -10.24 -18.59 13.55
C ASP A 88 -9.61 -17.47 12.71
N LEU A 89 -8.39 -17.69 12.22
CA LEU A 89 -7.68 -16.73 11.39
C LEU A 89 -8.34 -16.56 10.02
N LYS A 90 -8.85 -17.64 9.43
CA LYS A 90 -9.63 -17.61 8.19
C LYS A 90 -10.94 -16.84 8.37
N ILE A 91 -11.64 -17.04 9.48
CA ILE A 91 -12.87 -16.30 9.79
C ILE A 91 -12.55 -14.80 9.94
N ARG A 92 -11.48 -14.44 10.66
CA ARG A 92 -11.04 -13.05 10.82
C ARG A 92 -10.69 -12.42 9.48
N LEU A 93 -9.97 -13.13 8.61
CA LEU A 93 -9.67 -12.66 7.26
C LEU A 93 -10.95 -12.43 6.45
N GLN A 94 -11.88 -13.40 6.48
CA GLN A 94 -13.16 -13.27 5.79
C GLN A 94 -13.96 -12.06 6.29
N GLN A 95 -13.99 -11.82 7.60
CA GLN A 95 -14.65 -10.65 8.20
C GLN A 95 -13.99 -9.34 7.75
N ALA A 96 -12.66 -9.28 7.72
CA ALA A 96 -11.93 -8.10 7.23
C ALA A 96 -12.24 -7.83 5.74
N ILE A 97 -12.30 -8.87 4.91
CA ILE A 97 -12.67 -8.75 3.49
C ILE A 97 -14.10 -8.21 3.33
N ILE A 98 -15.06 -8.69 4.14
CA ILE A 98 -16.44 -8.20 4.10
C ILE A 98 -16.48 -6.72 4.51
N ASN A 99 -15.76 -6.33 5.56
CA ASN A 99 -15.70 -4.94 5.99
C ASN A 99 -15.08 -4.03 4.90
N SER A 100 -14.04 -4.47 4.22
CA SER A 100 -13.44 -3.75 3.09
C SER A 100 -14.43 -3.59 1.93
N LYS A 101 -15.16 -4.65 1.58
CA LYS A 101 -16.22 -4.59 0.55
C LYS A 101 -17.34 -3.62 0.94
N SER A 102 -17.74 -3.62 2.22
CA SER A 102 -18.76 -2.70 2.73
C SER A 102 -18.29 -1.24 2.65
N ALA A 103 -17.02 -0.96 2.96
CA ALA A 103 -16.43 0.36 2.78
C ALA A 103 -16.43 0.78 1.29
N GLY A 104 -16.11 -0.15 0.38
CA GLY A 104 -16.19 0.09 -1.07
C GLY A 104 -17.60 0.40 -1.54
N ALA A 105 -18.61 -0.30 -1.04
CA ALA A 105 -20.01 0.00 -1.32
C ALA A 105 -20.41 1.39 -0.82
N ASN A 106 -19.95 1.78 0.37
CA ASN A 106 -20.20 3.11 0.92
C ASN A 106 -19.62 4.23 0.03
N VAL A 107 -18.42 4.05 -0.55
CA VAL A 107 -17.85 5.01 -1.50
C VAL A 107 -18.77 5.19 -2.72
N ASN A 108 -19.35 4.12 -3.23
CA ASN A 108 -20.29 4.21 -4.36
C ASN A 108 -21.55 4.99 -3.99
N VAL A 109 -22.07 4.82 -2.77
CA VAL A 109 -23.20 5.60 -2.27
C VAL A 109 -22.84 7.08 -2.17
N VAL A 110 -21.70 7.42 -1.57
CA VAL A 110 -21.24 8.82 -1.45
C VAL A 110 -21.00 9.42 -2.83
N ARG A 111 -20.43 8.69 -3.78
CA ARG A 111 -20.23 9.15 -5.16
C ARG A 111 -21.56 9.41 -5.88
N SER A 112 -22.57 8.57 -5.66
CA SER A 112 -23.94 8.82 -6.16
C SER A 112 -24.54 10.08 -5.57
N ASN A 113 -24.31 10.35 -4.27
CA ASN A 113 -24.76 11.59 -3.64
C ASN A 113 -24.09 12.83 -4.24
N VAL A 114 -22.78 12.75 -4.58
CA VAL A 114 -22.08 13.82 -5.32
C VAL A 114 -22.73 14.08 -6.65
N THR A 115 -22.97 13.02 -7.43
CA THR A 115 -23.63 13.15 -8.74
C THR A 115 -25.01 13.83 -8.62
N SER A 116 -25.78 13.47 -7.60
CA SER A 116 -27.09 14.06 -7.34
C SER A 116 -26.98 15.54 -6.91
N ALA A 117 -25.98 15.89 -6.10
CA ALA A 117 -25.72 17.27 -5.71
C ALA A 117 -25.28 18.14 -6.89
N ASP A 118 -24.41 17.61 -7.77
CA ASP A 118 -23.96 18.29 -8.99
C ASP A 118 -25.13 18.51 -9.97
N ALA A 119 -25.99 17.52 -10.15
CA ALA A 119 -27.19 17.64 -10.96
C ALA A 119 -28.12 18.75 -10.41
N SER A 120 -28.29 18.79 -9.08
CA SER A 120 -29.08 19.85 -8.42
C SER A 120 -28.46 21.24 -8.61
N ALA A 121 -27.13 21.36 -8.44
CA ALA A 121 -26.40 22.62 -8.67
C ALA A 121 -26.50 23.07 -10.14
N SER A 122 -26.48 22.14 -11.09
CA SER A 122 -26.66 22.41 -12.51
C SER A 122 -28.08 22.90 -12.83
N ALA A 123 -29.10 22.29 -12.22
CA ALA A 123 -30.50 22.72 -12.36
C ALA A 123 -30.70 24.15 -11.83
N VAL A 124 -30.13 24.48 -10.65
CA VAL A 124 -30.16 25.85 -10.11
C VAL A 124 -29.42 26.83 -11.03
N SER A 125 -28.34 26.44 -11.67
CA SER A 125 -27.61 27.32 -12.60
C SER A 125 -28.44 27.72 -13.83
N THR A 126 -29.41 26.90 -14.23
CA THR A 126 -30.35 27.23 -15.31
C THR A 126 -31.23 28.43 -14.96
N SER A 127 -31.50 28.68 -13.68
CA SER A 127 -32.25 29.84 -13.23
C SER A 127 -31.56 31.17 -13.55
N ILE A 128 -30.21 31.17 -13.63
CA ILE A 128 -29.43 32.35 -14.06
C ILE A 128 -29.75 32.71 -15.50
N ILE A 129 -29.82 31.70 -16.39
CA ILE A 129 -30.12 31.90 -17.79
C ILE A 129 -31.54 32.48 -17.97
N THR A 130 -32.50 31.96 -17.19
CA THR A 130 -33.88 32.46 -17.22
C THR A 130 -33.97 33.91 -16.72
N ALA A 131 -33.26 34.22 -15.63
CA ALA A 131 -33.22 35.58 -15.09
C ALA A 131 -32.56 36.56 -16.07
N GLN A 132 -31.51 36.11 -16.78
CA GLN A 132 -30.84 36.92 -17.81
C GLN A 132 -31.73 37.22 -19.00
N ALA A 133 -32.47 36.22 -19.50
CA ALA A 133 -33.47 36.42 -20.52
C ALA A 133 -34.59 37.40 -20.07
N GLY A 134 -34.96 37.38 -18.80
CA GLY A 134 -35.86 38.35 -18.19
C GLY A 134 -35.35 39.80 -18.26
N ILE A 135 -34.07 40.01 -17.99
CA ILE A 135 -33.42 41.34 -18.12
C ILE A 135 -33.43 41.81 -19.55
N GLU A 136 -33.10 40.93 -20.51
CA GLU A 136 -33.11 41.29 -21.95
C GLU A 136 -34.53 41.71 -22.42
N THR A 137 -35.53 40.97 -21.95
CA THR A 137 -36.94 41.33 -22.21
C THR A 137 -37.29 42.66 -21.59
N ALA A 138 -36.92 42.93 -20.35
CA ALA A 138 -37.17 44.20 -19.70
C ALA A 138 -36.47 45.37 -20.39
N LYS A 139 -35.22 45.19 -20.82
CA LYS A 139 -34.45 46.18 -21.59
C LYS A 139 -35.12 46.48 -22.96
N ALA A 140 -35.56 45.45 -23.66
CA ALA A 140 -36.28 45.63 -24.93
C ALA A 140 -37.55 46.46 -24.74
N ASN A 141 -38.28 46.27 -23.61
CA ASN A 141 -39.46 47.09 -23.29
C ASN A 141 -39.08 48.55 -23.03
N VAL A 142 -37.97 48.81 -22.32
CA VAL A 142 -37.42 50.18 -22.13
C VAL A 142 -37.12 50.84 -23.46
N ASP A 143 -36.45 50.11 -24.36
CA ASP A 143 -36.06 50.64 -25.67
C ASP A 143 -37.29 50.96 -26.53
N ALA A 144 -38.34 50.10 -26.52
CA ALA A 144 -39.59 50.39 -27.18
C ALA A 144 -40.30 51.64 -26.57
N ALA A 145 -40.23 51.83 -25.25
CA ALA A 145 -40.79 53.02 -24.60
C ALA A 145 -39.98 54.27 -24.94
N LYS A 146 -38.67 54.21 -25.03
CA LYS A 146 -37.82 55.35 -25.48
C LYS A 146 -38.19 55.84 -26.87
N VAL A 147 -38.56 54.94 -27.80
CA VAL A 147 -39.09 55.34 -29.11
C VAL A 147 -40.36 56.14 -28.96
N ARG A 148 -41.26 55.80 -28.03
CA ARG A 148 -42.48 56.55 -27.75
C ARG A 148 -42.16 57.93 -27.17
N VAL A 149 -41.22 58.04 -26.23
CA VAL A 149 -40.76 59.33 -25.70
C VAL A 149 -40.21 60.19 -26.82
N TRP A 150 -39.39 59.61 -27.72
CA TRP A 150 -38.85 60.38 -28.87
C TRP A 150 -39.99 60.92 -29.73
N ASN A 151 -40.99 60.11 -30.08
CA ASN A 151 -42.14 60.55 -30.85
C ASN A 151 -42.95 61.62 -30.15
N ALA A 152 -43.25 61.46 -28.85
CA ALA A 152 -43.99 62.44 -28.06
C ALA A 152 -43.19 63.75 -27.93
N THR A 153 -41.88 63.68 -27.77
CA THR A 153 -40.99 64.85 -27.67
C THR A 153 -40.99 65.65 -28.99
N GLU A 154 -40.88 64.97 -30.12
CA GLU A 154 -40.91 65.65 -31.46
C GLU A 154 -42.26 66.24 -31.70
N ASN A 155 -43.36 65.58 -31.29
CA ASN A 155 -44.69 66.11 -31.33
C ASN A 155 -44.86 67.35 -30.47
N PHE A 156 -44.42 67.32 -29.21
CA PHE A 156 -44.41 68.45 -28.28
C PHE A 156 -43.63 69.63 -28.89
N LYS A 157 -42.42 69.48 -29.39
CA LYS A 157 -41.59 70.50 -30.04
C LYS A 157 -42.33 71.14 -31.18
N ARG A 158 -43.11 70.39 -31.94
CA ARG A 158 -43.93 70.92 -33.09
C ARG A 158 -45.05 71.79 -32.58
N TYR A 159 -45.80 71.37 -31.58
CA TYR A 159 -46.87 72.16 -30.97
C TYR A 159 -46.33 73.36 -30.18
N GLU A 160 -45.23 73.30 -29.50
CA GLU A 160 -44.54 74.43 -28.91
C GLU A 160 -44.19 75.54 -29.91
N LYS A 161 -43.63 75.11 -31.06
CA LYS A 161 -43.36 76.10 -32.14
C LYS A 161 -44.65 76.70 -32.74
N LEU A 162 -45.68 75.90 -32.98
CA LEU A 162 -46.96 76.38 -33.46
C LEU A 162 -47.68 77.30 -32.48
N PHE A 163 -47.59 76.99 -31.18
CA PHE A 163 -48.18 77.83 -30.15
C PHE A 163 -47.45 79.20 -30.04
N ASN A 164 -46.11 79.19 -30.10
CA ASN A 164 -45.34 80.42 -30.14
C ASN A 164 -45.64 81.28 -31.40
N GLN A 165 -46.10 80.66 -32.45
CA GLN A 165 -46.55 81.33 -33.69
C GLN A 165 -48.08 81.63 -33.71
N THR A 166 -48.77 81.47 -32.57
CA THR A 166 -50.18 81.66 -32.39
C THR A 166 -51.06 80.78 -33.30
N SER A 167 -50.50 79.69 -33.87
CA SER A 167 -51.13 78.76 -34.80
C SER A 167 -51.65 77.48 -34.14
N ALA A 168 -51.44 77.32 -32.78
CA ALA A 168 -51.99 76.23 -31.96
C ALA A 168 -52.71 76.81 -30.73
N THR A 169 -53.68 76.05 -30.21
CA THR A 169 -54.40 76.45 -28.97
C THR A 169 -53.60 75.99 -27.70
N GLN A 170 -53.85 76.66 -26.56
CA GLN A 170 -53.27 76.26 -25.29
C GLN A 170 -53.60 74.82 -24.98
N ALA A 171 -54.82 74.38 -25.20
CA ALA A 171 -55.23 72.99 -24.97
C ALA A 171 -54.42 71.95 -25.74
N GLN A 172 -54.03 72.27 -27.02
CA GLN A 172 -53.17 71.40 -27.85
C GLN A 172 -51.76 71.37 -27.41
N TYR A 173 -51.20 72.49 -26.90
CA TYR A 173 -49.91 72.55 -26.28
C TYR A 173 -49.83 71.70 -24.95
N ASP A 174 -50.82 71.94 -24.09
CA ASP A 174 -50.90 71.22 -22.78
C ASP A 174 -51.09 69.70 -22.98
N ALA A 175 -51.89 69.29 -23.98
CA ALA A 175 -52.05 67.88 -24.31
C ALA A 175 -50.76 67.24 -24.83
N ALA A 176 -49.98 67.93 -25.66
CA ALA A 176 -48.72 67.43 -26.17
C ALA A 176 -47.66 67.37 -25.07
N LEU A 177 -47.66 68.34 -24.12
CA LEU A 177 -46.80 68.31 -22.95
C LEU A 177 -47.15 67.11 -22.02
N ALA A 178 -48.44 66.92 -21.72
CA ALA A 178 -48.90 65.81 -20.89
C ALA A 178 -48.54 64.45 -21.51
N GLU A 179 -48.69 64.28 -22.83
CA GLU A 179 -48.30 63.06 -23.53
C GLU A 179 -46.80 62.78 -23.41
N LYS A 180 -45.94 63.78 -23.57
CA LYS A 180 -44.48 63.66 -23.38
C LYS A 180 -44.13 63.26 -21.94
N GLU A 181 -44.70 63.97 -20.94
CA GLU A 181 -44.47 63.66 -19.54
C GLU A 181 -44.95 62.26 -19.16
N ALA A 182 -46.12 61.81 -19.67
CA ALA A 182 -46.61 60.47 -19.46
C ALA A 182 -45.64 59.41 -20.06
N ALA A 183 -45.16 59.65 -21.27
CA ALA A 183 -44.19 58.73 -21.90
C ALA A 183 -42.85 58.66 -21.13
N GLU A 184 -42.34 59.81 -20.63
CA GLU A 184 -41.12 59.84 -19.81
C GLU A 184 -41.32 59.08 -18.48
N LYS A 185 -42.45 59.26 -17.81
CA LYS A 185 -42.81 58.48 -16.59
C LYS A 185 -42.90 56.99 -16.88
N GLN A 186 -43.46 56.61 -18.02
CA GLN A 186 -43.52 55.20 -18.45
C GLN A 186 -42.11 54.58 -18.61
N VAL A 187 -41.16 55.30 -19.17
CA VAL A 187 -39.74 54.82 -19.24
C VAL A 187 -39.18 54.64 -17.87
N ALA A 188 -39.39 55.60 -16.90
CA ALA A 188 -38.89 55.47 -15.56
C ALA A 188 -39.46 54.23 -14.82
N VAL A 189 -40.74 53.88 -15.06
CA VAL A 189 -41.35 52.65 -14.50
C VAL A 189 -40.68 51.40 -15.08
N LEU A 190 -40.44 51.35 -16.41
CA LEU A 190 -39.79 50.20 -17.07
C LEU A 190 -38.30 50.05 -16.65
N GLU A 191 -37.60 51.19 -16.42
CA GLU A 191 -36.24 51.15 -15.87
C GLU A 191 -36.23 50.56 -14.46
N LYS A 192 -37.25 50.80 -13.63
CA LYS A 192 -37.42 50.13 -12.33
C LYS A 192 -37.66 48.62 -12.50
N GLN A 193 -38.36 48.21 -13.56
CA GLN A 193 -38.52 46.77 -13.86
C GLN A 193 -37.21 46.13 -14.27
N VAL A 194 -36.32 46.82 -15.01
CA VAL A 194 -34.97 46.34 -15.30
C VAL A 194 -34.17 46.14 -14.05
N GLN A 195 -34.21 47.15 -13.11
CA GLN A 195 -33.55 47.03 -11.80
C GLN A 195 -34.05 45.83 -10.98
N ALA A 196 -35.37 45.58 -11.00
CA ALA A 196 -35.95 44.42 -10.34
C ALA A 196 -35.48 43.09 -10.96
N ALA A 197 -35.41 43.02 -12.31
CA ALA A 197 -34.90 41.84 -13.01
C ALA A 197 -33.40 41.62 -12.74
N GLU A 198 -32.59 42.68 -12.64
CA GLU A 198 -31.16 42.60 -12.24
C GLU A 198 -30.99 42.10 -10.80
N ALA A 199 -31.84 42.57 -9.89
CA ALA A 199 -31.88 42.06 -8.55
C ALA A 199 -32.21 40.55 -8.50
N GLN A 200 -33.17 40.12 -9.33
CA GLN A 200 -33.54 38.71 -9.45
C GLN A 200 -32.35 37.86 -10.00
N LEU A 201 -31.59 38.37 -10.96
CA LEU A 201 -30.37 37.72 -11.48
C LEU A 201 -29.34 37.54 -10.32
N LYS A 202 -29.12 38.58 -9.52
CA LYS A 202 -28.22 38.53 -8.39
C LYS A 202 -28.63 37.45 -7.36
N VAL A 203 -29.91 37.32 -7.07
CA VAL A 203 -30.42 36.25 -6.21
C VAL A 203 -30.17 34.88 -6.81
N ALA A 204 -30.46 34.70 -8.12
CA ALA A 204 -30.18 33.42 -8.82
C ALA A 204 -28.69 33.06 -8.80
N GLN A 205 -27.81 34.05 -9.00
CA GLN A 205 -26.34 33.85 -8.90
C GLN A 205 -25.91 33.42 -7.49
N GLN A 206 -26.42 34.06 -6.46
CA GLN A 206 -26.13 33.70 -5.08
C GLN A 206 -26.62 32.28 -4.74
N GLN A 207 -27.83 31.94 -5.18
CA GLN A 207 -28.37 30.59 -4.99
C GLN A 207 -27.55 29.53 -5.71
N SER A 208 -27.12 29.82 -6.95
CA SER A 208 -26.23 28.91 -7.71
C SER A 208 -24.87 28.75 -7.02
N ALA A 209 -24.28 29.82 -6.51
CA ALA A 209 -23.02 29.76 -5.76
C ALA A 209 -23.16 28.90 -4.49
N ALA A 210 -24.25 29.08 -3.74
CA ALA A 210 -24.54 28.28 -2.54
C ALA A 210 -24.69 26.79 -2.89
N SER A 211 -25.44 26.45 -3.95
CA SER A 211 -25.62 25.06 -4.39
C SER A 211 -24.31 24.42 -4.85
N ARG A 212 -23.43 25.16 -5.53
CA ARG A 212 -22.09 24.68 -5.93
C ARG A 212 -21.20 24.44 -4.72
N THR A 213 -21.23 25.31 -3.72
CA THR A 213 -20.51 25.13 -2.46
C THR A 213 -21.00 23.89 -1.73
N GLN A 214 -22.29 23.65 -1.70
CA GLN A 214 -22.88 22.45 -1.13
C GLN A 214 -22.43 21.19 -1.87
N ALA A 215 -22.46 21.18 -3.21
CA ALA A 215 -21.98 20.06 -4.03
C ALA A 215 -20.49 19.78 -3.79
N SER A 216 -19.65 20.82 -3.72
CA SER A 216 -18.23 20.69 -3.37
C SER A 216 -18.03 20.09 -1.98
N GLY A 217 -18.84 20.50 -1.00
CA GLY A 217 -18.80 19.94 0.36
C GLY A 217 -19.14 18.45 0.39
N VAL A 218 -20.13 18.01 -0.41
CA VAL A 218 -20.42 16.57 -0.57
C VAL A 218 -19.28 15.86 -1.28
N GLY A 219 -18.60 16.52 -2.25
CA GLY A 219 -17.44 15.97 -2.95
C GLY A 219 -16.27 15.61 -2.02
N THR A 220 -16.03 16.39 -0.96
CA THR A 220 -14.98 16.08 0.03
C THR A 220 -15.25 14.79 0.82
N GLN A 221 -16.52 14.38 0.95
CA GLN A 221 -16.90 13.14 1.62
C GLN A 221 -16.43 11.91 0.86
N VAL A 222 -16.23 11.99 -0.48
CA VAL A 222 -15.67 10.89 -1.27
C VAL A 222 -14.25 10.58 -0.80
N ASN A 223 -13.41 11.60 -0.64
CA ASN A 223 -12.03 11.41 -0.18
C ASN A 223 -11.98 10.77 1.21
N LEU A 224 -12.87 11.17 2.12
CA LEU A 224 -12.98 10.54 3.45
C LEU A 224 -13.40 9.08 3.35
N ALA A 225 -14.35 8.77 2.48
CA ALA A 225 -14.80 7.39 2.26
C ALA A 225 -13.72 6.54 1.60
N GLU A 226 -12.91 7.10 0.67
CA GLU A 226 -11.77 6.44 0.05
C GLU A 226 -10.66 6.15 1.07
N VAL A 227 -10.35 7.07 1.97
CA VAL A 227 -9.46 6.81 3.12
C VAL A 227 -9.98 5.66 3.98
N GLY A 228 -11.31 5.58 4.16
CA GLY A 228 -11.96 4.47 4.85
C GLY A 228 -11.70 3.11 4.19
N ILE A 229 -11.66 3.04 2.85
CA ILE A 229 -11.27 1.80 2.13
C ILE A 229 -9.82 1.43 2.45
N LEU A 230 -8.88 2.39 2.39
CA LEU A 230 -7.47 2.12 2.67
C LEU A 230 -7.27 1.59 4.09
N GLN A 231 -8.01 2.12 5.06
CA GLN A 231 -7.99 1.61 6.43
C GLN A 231 -8.50 0.16 6.51
N GLN A 232 -9.59 -0.16 5.82
CA GLN A 232 -10.10 -1.53 5.81
C GLN A 232 -9.19 -2.48 5.01
N GLN A 233 -8.52 -2.00 3.96
CA GLN A 233 -7.53 -2.79 3.23
C GLN A 233 -6.35 -3.16 4.13
N ALA A 234 -5.84 -2.22 4.92
CA ALA A 234 -4.78 -2.50 5.90
C ALA A 234 -5.21 -3.57 6.93
N ASN A 235 -6.50 -3.59 7.33
CA ASN A 235 -7.04 -4.63 8.20
C ASN A 235 -7.06 -6.00 7.50
N VAL A 236 -7.38 -6.04 6.20
CA VAL A 236 -7.31 -7.29 5.39
C VAL A 236 -5.87 -7.80 5.33
N ASP A 237 -4.92 -6.92 4.99
CA ASP A 237 -3.50 -7.27 4.87
C ASP A 237 -2.94 -7.78 6.21
N TYR A 238 -3.35 -7.17 7.33
CA TYR A 238 -2.98 -7.63 8.66
C TYR A 238 -3.57 -9.02 8.99
N ALA A 239 -4.85 -9.24 8.67
CA ALA A 239 -5.48 -10.54 8.89
C ALA A 239 -4.83 -11.63 8.02
N GLN A 240 -4.45 -11.29 6.79
CA GLN A 240 -3.74 -12.19 5.88
C GLN A 240 -2.33 -12.51 6.38
N LEU A 241 -1.63 -11.53 6.93
CA LEU A 241 -0.32 -11.71 7.57
C LEU A 241 -0.42 -12.67 8.76
N LEU A 242 -1.42 -12.48 9.64
CA LEU A 242 -1.65 -13.39 10.77
C LEU A 242 -1.96 -14.82 10.31
N LEU A 243 -2.75 -14.97 9.24
CA LEU A 243 -3.04 -16.28 8.64
C LEU A 243 -1.76 -16.94 8.09
N SER A 244 -0.86 -16.14 7.49
CA SER A 244 0.42 -16.68 6.99
C SER A 244 1.30 -17.22 8.12
N TYR A 245 1.22 -16.66 9.32
CA TYR A 245 1.98 -17.14 10.50
C TYR A 245 1.47 -18.47 11.04
N ALA A 246 0.27 -18.93 10.65
CA ALA A 246 -0.20 -20.26 10.98
C ALA A 246 0.59 -21.35 10.25
N TYR A 247 1.24 -21.03 9.12
CA TYR A 247 2.08 -21.93 8.35
C TYR A 247 3.55 -21.64 8.67
N ILE A 248 4.16 -22.52 9.45
CA ILE A 248 5.56 -22.39 9.84
C ILE A 248 6.43 -23.03 8.76
N ILE A 249 7.26 -22.23 8.11
CA ILE A 249 8.09 -22.61 6.97
C ILE A 249 9.57 -22.68 7.36
N ALA A 250 10.34 -23.49 6.63
CA ALA A 250 11.78 -23.60 6.76
C ALA A 250 12.48 -22.29 6.32
N PRO A 251 13.30 -21.65 7.17
CA PRO A 251 14.04 -20.43 6.81
C PRO A 251 15.29 -20.72 5.94
N CYS A 252 15.81 -21.93 5.95
CA CYS A 252 16.99 -22.39 5.20
C CYS A 252 16.85 -23.84 4.78
N ASP A 253 17.76 -24.29 3.91
CA ASP A 253 17.95 -25.72 3.59
C ASP A 253 18.65 -26.42 4.78
N GLY A 254 18.37 -27.71 4.98
CA GLY A 254 19.02 -28.47 6.03
C GLY A 254 18.23 -29.69 6.49
N PHE A 255 18.58 -30.21 7.65
CA PHE A 255 17.92 -31.37 8.26
C PHE A 255 17.16 -30.96 9.53
N ILE A 256 15.93 -31.48 9.67
CA ILE A 256 15.14 -31.29 10.88
C ILE A 256 15.82 -32.02 12.05
N SER A 257 16.03 -31.33 13.14
CA SER A 257 16.48 -31.89 14.41
C SER A 257 15.32 -32.54 15.17
N LYS A 258 15.51 -32.78 16.45
CA LYS A 258 14.47 -33.34 17.34
C LYS A 258 13.21 -32.45 17.35
N LYS A 259 12.03 -33.06 17.29
CA LYS A 259 10.73 -32.40 17.47
C LYS A 259 10.41 -32.24 18.95
N ASN A 260 10.15 -31.00 19.37
CA ASN A 260 9.75 -30.68 20.75
C ASN A 260 8.25 -30.41 20.88
N VAL A 261 7.45 -30.80 19.87
CA VAL A 261 6.03 -30.49 19.78
C VAL A 261 5.27 -31.68 19.20
N GLN A 262 3.99 -31.82 19.62
CA GLN A 262 3.06 -32.85 19.15
C GLN A 262 1.80 -32.22 18.55
N VAL A 263 1.11 -32.97 17.68
CA VAL A 263 -0.20 -32.57 17.14
C VAL A 263 -1.19 -32.43 18.30
N GLY A 264 -2.00 -31.36 18.27
CA GLY A 264 -2.93 -30.99 19.33
C GLY A 264 -2.33 -30.21 20.49
N GLN A 265 -1.01 -30.01 20.54
CA GLN A 265 -0.36 -29.22 21.57
C GLN A 265 -0.53 -27.72 21.31
N LEU A 266 -0.75 -26.94 22.38
CA LEU A 266 -0.72 -25.48 22.34
C LEU A 266 0.74 -25.00 22.30
N VAL A 267 1.07 -24.12 21.36
CA VAL A 267 2.37 -23.47 21.25
C VAL A 267 2.22 -21.95 21.39
N ASN A 268 3.25 -21.34 21.99
CA ASN A 268 3.28 -19.91 22.24
C ASN A 268 4.33 -19.21 21.35
N PRO A 269 4.19 -17.91 21.08
CA PRO A 269 5.19 -17.14 20.34
C PRO A 269 6.57 -17.25 21.00
N GLY A 270 7.60 -17.50 20.18
CA GLY A 270 8.99 -17.67 20.66
C GLY A 270 9.34 -19.03 21.26
N GLN A 271 8.39 -19.94 21.45
CA GLN A 271 8.64 -21.31 21.90
C GLN A 271 9.31 -22.11 20.78
N ILE A 272 10.49 -22.65 21.00
CA ILE A 272 11.21 -23.49 20.02
C ILE A 272 10.45 -24.81 19.84
N VAL A 273 9.88 -25.02 18.65
CA VAL A 273 9.15 -26.25 18.32
C VAL A 273 10.04 -27.32 17.71
N MET A 274 11.08 -26.92 16.98
CA MET A 274 12.14 -27.76 16.42
C MET A 274 13.29 -26.87 15.95
N SER A 275 14.38 -27.48 15.46
CA SER A 275 15.50 -26.74 14.89
C SER A 275 15.88 -27.34 13.52
N ILE A 276 16.47 -26.53 12.65
CA ILE A 276 17.08 -26.98 11.40
C ILE A 276 18.58 -26.92 11.59
N VAL A 277 19.25 -27.99 11.22
CA VAL A 277 20.71 -28.10 11.09
C VAL A 277 21.06 -27.74 9.65
N ASP A 278 21.75 -26.60 9.47
CA ASP A 278 22.19 -26.13 8.15
C ASP A 278 23.37 -27.01 7.68
N ASP A 279 23.18 -27.73 6.59
CA ASP A 279 24.21 -28.60 5.99
C ASP A 279 25.07 -27.89 4.93
N SER A 280 24.81 -26.62 4.66
CA SER A 280 25.57 -25.82 3.67
C SER A 280 26.84 -25.21 4.25
N HIS A 281 26.92 -25.03 5.57
CA HIS A 281 28.03 -24.41 6.28
C HIS A 281 28.46 -25.30 7.44
N LEU A 282 29.39 -26.21 7.14
CA LEU A 282 30.01 -27.09 8.13
C LEU A 282 31.45 -26.63 8.39
N TRP A 283 31.85 -26.59 9.65
CA TRP A 283 33.25 -26.34 10.01
C TRP A 283 33.72 -27.33 11.10
N ILE A 284 35.02 -27.50 11.16
CA ILE A 284 35.66 -28.37 12.16
C ILE A 284 36.31 -27.48 13.21
N THR A 285 35.92 -27.63 14.45
CA THR A 285 36.60 -27.05 15.59
C THR A 285 37.55 -28.10 16.17
N ALA A 286 38.87 -27.90 15.98
CA ALA A 286 39.90 -28.78 16.49
C ALA A 286 40.59 -28.09 17.68
N ASN A 287 40.53 -28.74 18.84
CA ASN A 287 41.18 -28.23 20.03
C ASN A 287 42.53 -28.94 20.18
N PHE A 288 43.63 -28.17 20.13
CA PHE A 288 44.97 -28.64 20.38
C PHE A 288 45.36 -28.33 21.82
N LYS A 289 46.24 -29.19 22.41
CA LYS A 289 46.76 -28.93 23.75
C LYS A 289 47.78 -27.78 23.71
N GLU A 290 47.88 -27.01 24.76
CA GLU A 290 48.76 -25.84 24.84
C GLU A 290 50.26 -26.18 24.67
N THR A 291 50.63 -27.47 24.80
CA THR A 291 52.01 -27.99 24.66
C THR A 291 52.30 -28.58 23.27
N GLN A 292 51.37 -28.48 22.32
CA GLN A 292 51.51 -28.97 20.94
C GLN A 292 51.86 -27.89 19.96
#